data_c5e2bc442d1a30d2afe256975018ccd5
#
_entry.id   c5e2bc442d1a30d2afe256975018ccd5
#
_cell.length_a   1.000
_cell.length_b   1.000
_cell.length_c   1.000
_cell.angle_alpha   90.00
_cell.angle_beta   90.00
_cell.angle_gamma   90.00
#
_symmetry.space_group_name_H-M   'P 1'
#
loop_
_entity.id
_entity.type
_entity.pdbx_description
1 polymer ?
#
loop_
_entity_poly.entity_id
_entity_poly.type
_entity_poly.pdbx_seq_one_letter_code
_entity_poly.pdbx_strand_id
1 'polypeptide(L)'
;MRSSSFVLSSAALCFFLGTLAGSAQDAKDAPAAQSLPWYNPKKYNPLKLFKRGPQSANDQLASDGDLETKLTHQLQMQGILPQDKILQDACSSFKELADCVASLRVSSTLKIDFSCLKWDVTGVKPKPVADSCVGPAGGKAMGLYRAIDLLKSDSDARTEAREALRRARQDIKDASE
;
A
#
# COMPACT_ATOMS: atom_id res chain seq x y z
N MET A 1 -41.26 -17.40 -5.64
CA MET A 1 -41.30 -17.67 -7.08
C MET A 1 -41.19 -16.35 -7.83
N ARG A 2 -40.02 -15.99 -8.29
CA ARG A 2 -39.78 -15.02 -9.36
C ARG A 2 -38.43 -15.34 -9.98
N SER A 3 -38.48 -15.98 -11.13
CA SER A 3 -37.37 -16.23 -12.05
C SER A 3 -36.98 -14.91 -12.70
N SER A 4 -35.72 -14.62 -12.78
CA SER A 4 -35.17 -13.59 -13.67
C SER A 4 -34.04 -14.14 -14.52
N SER A 5 -34.30 -14.05 -15.79
CA SER A 5 -33.56 -14.63 -16.92
C SER A 5 -32.19 -14.06 -17.09
N PHE A 6 -31.25 -14.95 -17.43
CA PHE A 6 -29.93 -14.66 -17.97
C PHE A 6 -30.03 -14.14 -19.40
N VAL A 7 -29.36 -13.04 -19.69
CA VAL A 7 -29.07 -12.61 -21.06
C VAL A 7 -27.57 -12.80 -21.30
N LEU A 8 -27.27 -13.82 -22.09
CA LEU A 8 -25.95 -14.00 -22.73
C LEU A 8 -25.83 -12.98 -23.87
N SER A 9 -24.74 -12.21 -23.84
CA SER A 9 -24.33 -11.41 -25.00
C SER A 9 -22.94 -11.83 -25.45
N SER A 10 -22.93 -12.57 -26.56
CA SER A 10 -21.71 -12.92 -27.34
C SER A 10 -21.40 -11.79 -28.29
N ALA A 11 -20.15 -11.34 -28.36
CA ALA A 11 -19.57 -10.65 -29.52
C ALA A 11 -18.04 -10.73 -29.47
N ALA A 12 -17.51 -11.50 -30.33
CA ALA A 12 -16.87 -11.22 -31.62
C ALA A 12 -15.35 -10.95 -31.48
N LEU A 13 -14.62 -12.01 -31.83
CA LEU A 13 -13.19 -12.02 -32.20
C LEU A 13 -12.95 -11.14 -33.46
N CYS A 14 -11.99 -10.23 -33.35
CA CYS A 14 -11.31 -9.71 -34.55
C CYS A 14 -9.81 -10.02 -34.44
N PHE A 15 -9.38 -11.02 -35.21
CA PHE A 15 -7.97 -11.27 -35.51
C PHE A 15 -7.49 -10.25 -36.54
N PHE A 16 -6.48 -9.45 -36.18
CA PHE A 16 -5.65 -8.75 -37.16
C PHE A 16 -4.25 -9.34 -37.15
N LEU A 17 -4.00 -10.20 -38.11
CA LEU A 17 -2.66 -10.62 -38.54
C LEU A 17 -2.09 -9.52 -39.46
N GLY A 18 -1.18 -8.71 -38.91
CA GLY A 18 -0.38 -7.78 -39.69
C GLY A 18 1.06 -8.27 -39.77
N THR A 19 1.41 -8.94 -40.88
CA THR A 19 2.79 -9.25 -41.26
C THR A 19 3.44 -8.01 -41.83
N LEU A 20 4.41 -7.42 -41.10
CA LEU A 20 5.33 -6.42 -41.64
C LEU A 20 6.71 -7.07 -41.83
N ALA A 21 7.02 -7.41 -43.06
CA ALA A 21 8.36 -7.69 -43.52
C ALA A 21 9.14 -6.36 -43.53
N GLY A 22 9.99 -6.13 -42.54
CA GLY A 22 10.91 -5.00 -42.51
C GLY A 22 12.24 -5.36 -43.10
N SER A 23 12.57 -4.70 -44.20
CA SER A 23 13.81 -4.78 -44.98
C SER A 23 15.04 -4.42 -44.11
N ALA A 24 16.05 -5.26 -44.14
CA ALA A 24 17.38 -4.93 -43.62
C ALA A 24 17.97 -3.80 -44.49
N GLN A 25 18.12 -2.61 -43.96
CA GLN A 25 18.91 -1.54 -44.55
C GLN A 25 20.29 -1.52 -43.91
N ASP A 26 21.29 -1.61 -44.78
CA ASP A 26 22.71 -1.46 -44.48
C ASP A 26 22.99 -0.17 -43.75
N ALA A 27 23.38 -0.28 -42.48
CA ALA A 27 23.91 0.82 -41.66
C ALA A 27 25.42 0.97 -41.90
N LYS A 28 25.80 1.48 -43.06
CA LYS A 28 27.11 2.11 -43.27
C LYS A 28 26.87 3.60 -43.47
N ASP A 29 27.42 4.39 -42.54
CA ASP A 29 27.47 5.83 -42.43
C ASP A 29 26.61 6.41 -41.27
N ALA A 30 26.94 5.97 -40.05
CA ALA A 30 26.62 6.77 -38.87
C ALA A 30 27.71 7.85 -38.71
N PRO A 31 27.39 9.15 -38.74
CA PRO A 31 28.37 10.19 -38.45
C PRO A 31 28.85 10.00 -37.00
N ALA A 32 30.19 10.04 -36.83
CA ALA A 32 30.83 9.95 -35.53
C ALA A 32 30.14 10.89 -34.53
N ALA A 33 29.55 10.32 -33.49
CA ALA A 33 28.91 11.06 -32.41
C ALA A 33 29.96 12.01 -31.81
N GLN A 34 29.85 13.31 -32.13
CA GLN A 34 30.63 14.35 -31.49
C GLN A 34 30.27 14.29 -29.99
N SER A 35 31.22 13.85 -29.17
CA SER A 35 31.09 13.82 -27.72
C SER A 35 30.95 15.27 -27.22
N LEU A 36 29.74 15.65 -26.84
CA LEU A 36 29.50 16.93 -26.18
C LEU A 36 30.33 16.99 -24.89
N PRO A 37 31.22 17.98 -24.72
CA PRO A 37 32.20 18.00 -23.63
C PRO A 37 31.61 18.10 -22.21
N TRP A 38 30.31 18.35 -22.11
CA TRP A 38 29.59 18.39 -20.79
C TRP A 38 28.91 17.08 -20.41
N TYR A 39 28.85 16.10 -21.32
CA TYR A 39 28.25 14.80 -21.05
C TYR A 39 29.32 13.81 -20.56
N ASN A 40 29.43 13.64 -19.25
CA ASN A 40 30.26 12.62 -18.65
C ASN A 40 29.41 11.44 -18.17
N PRO A 41 29.28 10.36 -18.96
CA PRO A 41 28.41 9.23 -18.64
C PRO A 41 28.81 8.48 -17.38
N LYS A 42 30.08 8.66 -16.90
CA LYS A 42 30.54 8.05 -15.65
C LYS A 42 30.05 8.76 -14.39
N LYS A 43 29.57 10.03 -14.49
CA LYS A 43 28.98 10.76 -13.36
C LYS A 43 27.47 10.62 -13.23
N TYR A 44 26.81 10.22 -14.28
CA TYR A 44 25.36 10.01 -14.28
C TYR A 44 25.07 8.52 -14.16
N ASN A 45 24.79 8.06 -12.93
CA ASN A 45 24.27 6.72 -12.71
C ASN A 45 22.74 6.86 -12.55
N PRO A 46 21.95 6.69 -13.62
CA PRO A 46 20.49 6.85 -13.56
C PRO A 46 19.85 5.86 -12.58
N LEU A 47 20.53 4.76 -12.26
CA LEU A 47 20.08 3.79 -11.27
C LEU A 47 20.16 4.31 -9.82
N LYS A 48 20.91 5.38 -9.55
CA LYS A 48 20.92 6.00 -8.22
C LYS A 48 19.69 6.88 -7.98
N LEU A 49 19.03 7.36 -9.03
CA LEU A 49 17.80 8.14 -8.92
C LEU A 49 16.58 7.29 -8.53
N PHE A 50 16.63 5.97 -8.75
CA PHE A 50 15.52 5.05 -8.47
C PHE A 50 15.71 4.19 -7.22
N LYS A 51 16.76 4.38 -6.45
CA LYS A 51 16.86 3.81 -5.11
C LYS A 51 16.10 4.68 -4.09
N ARG A 52 14.82 4.94 -4.34
CA ARG A 52 13.91 5.15 -3.22
C ARG A 52 13.75 3.77 -2.57
N GLY A 53 14.40 3.59 -1.43
CA GLY A 53 14.07 2.47 -0.54
C GLY A 53 12.56 2.49 -0.27
N PRO A 54 11.98 1.40 0.24
CA PRO A 54 10.57 1.39 0.61
C PRO A 54 10.32 2.60 1.52
N GLN A 55 9.46 3.52 1.04
CA GLN A 55 9.08 4.71 1.81
C GLN A 55 8.27 4.23 3.00
N SER A 56 8.58 4.75 4.20
CA SER A 56 7.74 4.51 5.36
C SER A 56 6.32 5.07 5.12
N ALA A 57 5.35 4.63 5.92
CA ALA A 57 3.98 5.15 5.83
C ALA A 57 3.95 6.68 5.94
N ASN A 58 4.75 7.24 6.84
CA ASN A 58 4.83 8.69 7.01
C ASN A 58 5.55 9.41 5.86
N ASP A 59 6.55 8.79 5.23
CA ASP A 59 7.20 9.37 4.06
C ASP A 59 6.23 9.43 2.87
N GLN A 60 5.35 8.43 2.72
CA GLN A 60 4.30 8.44 1.70
C GLN A 60 3.30 9.56 1.94
N LEU A 61 2.78 9.71 3.16
CA LEU A 61 1.85 10.78 3.51
C LEU A 61 2.50 12.17 3.38
N ALA A 62 3.73 12.34 3.88
CA ALA A 62 4.44 13.61 3.80
C ALA A 62 4.81 14.01 2.36
N SER A 63 4.97 13.04 1.45
CA SER A 63 5.29 13.31 0.04
C SER A 63 4.07 13.71 -0.79
N ASP A 64 2.85 13.42 -0.30
CA ASP A 64 1.58 13.68 -0.99
C ASP A 64 0.53 14.18 0.02
N GLY A 65 0.47 15.49 0.21
CA GLY A 65 -0.47 16.11 1.15
C GLY A 65 -1.94 16.01 0.72
N ASP A 66 -2.21 15.87 -0.57
CA ASP A 66 -3.56 15.63 -1.08
C ASP A 66 -4.04 14.24 -0.71
N LEU A 67 -3.17 13.23 -0.88
CA LEU A 67 -3.42 11.87 -0.44
C LEU A 67 -3.71 11.83 1.07
N GLU A 68 -2.88 12.47 1.89
CA GLU A 68 -3.07 12.51 3.34
C GLU A 68 -4.43 13.10 3.70
N THR A 69 -4.77 14.24 3.11
CA THR A 69 -6.03 14.96 3.40
C THR A 69 -7.24 14.15 2.99
N LYS A 70 -7.28 13.62 1.77
CA LYS A 70 -8.38 12.81 1.25
C LYS A 70 -8.55 11.51 2.04
N LEU A 71 -7.45 10.80 2.30
CA LEU A 71 -7.47 9.54 3.03
C LEU A 71 -7.89 9.74 4.49
N THR A 72 -7.40 10.79 5.16
CA THR A 72 -7.83 11.15 6.51
C THR A 72 -9.33 11.38 6.57
N HIS A 73 -9.85 12.24 5.67
CA HIS A 73 -11.30 12.52 5.61
C HIS A 73 -12.11 11.26 5.33
N GLN A 74 -11.69 10.42 4.38
CA GLN A 74 -12.36 9.17 4.05
C GLN A 74 -12.43 8.21 5.24
N LEU A 75 -11.32 8.01 5.96
CA LEU A 75 -11.26 7.12 7.13
C LEU A 75 -12.06 7.66 8.31
N GLN A 76 -12.11 8.98 8.48
CA GLN A 76 -12.95 9.62 9.50
C GLN A 76 -14.44 9.47 9.18
N MET A 77 -14.85 9.68 7.93
CA MET A 77 -16.23 9.47 7.50
C MET A 77 -16.70 8.02 7.64
N GLN A 78 -15.78 7.06 7.49
CA GLN A 78 -16.06 5.64 7.71
C GLN A 78 -16.03 5.24 9.21
N GLY A 79 -15.72 6.15 10.12
CA GLY A 79 -15.58 5.87 11.56
C GLY A 79 -14.40 4.95 11.92
N ILE A 80 -13.40 4.86 11.02
CA ILE A 80 -12.18 4.07 11.21
C ILE A 80 -11.13 4.86 11.97
N LEU A 81 -10.95 6.13 11.59
CA LEU A 81 -10.08 7.08 12.27
C LEU A 81 -10.94 8.04 13.10
N PRO A 82 -10.69 8.22 14.41
CA PRO A 82 -11.36 9.24 15.19
C PRO A 82 -11.11 10.66 14.66
N GLN A 83 -12.08 11.56 14.82
CA GLN A 83 -12.00 12.93 14.31
C GLN A 83 -10.87 13.77 14.94
N ASP A 84 -10.47 13.43 16.15
CA ASP A 84 -9.39 14.07 16.92
C ASP A 84 -8.00 13.50 16.61
N LYS A 85 -7.89 12.53 15.72
CA LYS A 85 -6.63 11.86 15.38
C LYS A 85 -6.11 12.27 14.02
N ILE A 86 -4.79 12.47 13.96
CA ILE A 86 -4.03 12.75 12.74
C ILE A 86 -3.53 11.43 12.17
N LEU A 87 -3.70 11.21 10.87
CA LEU A 87 -3.32 9.96 10.20
C LEU A 87 -1.81 9.72 10.28
N GLN A 88 -0.99 10.76 10.14
CA GLN A 88 0.47 10.66 10.28
C GLN A 88 0.88 10.12 11.66
N ASP A 89 0.24 10.59 12.74
CA ASP A 89 0.54 10.12 14.09
C ASP A 89 0.13 8.66 14.28
N ALA A 90 -1.04 8.30 13.75
CA ALA A 90 -1.52 6.92 13.78
C ALA A 90 -0.58 5.99 13.01
N CYS A 91 -0.12 6.40 11.83
CA CYS A 91 0.73 5.62 10.94
C CYS A 91 2.23 5.70 11.26
N SER A 92 2.63 6.51 12.26
CA SER A 92 4.03 6.56 12.70
C SER A 92 4.52 5.16 13.07
N SER A 93 5.74 4.83 12.68
CA SER A 93 6.40 3.52 12.90
C SER A 93 5.94 2.38 11.98
N PHE A 94 4.90 2.54 11.15
CA PHE A 94 4.57 1.56 10.12
C PHE A 94 5.53 1.68 8.93
N LYS A 95 5.91 0.52 8.38
CA LYS A 95 6.76 0.45 7.18
C LYS A 95 5.99 0.77 5.91
N GLU A 96 4.72 0.41 5.86
CA GLU A 96 3.85 0.60 4.71
C GLU A 96 2.55 1.28 5.12
N LEU A 97 2.05 2.21 4.31
CA LEU A 97 0.78 2.91 4.57
C LEU A 97 -0.40 1.93 4.56
N ALA A 98 -0.35 0.92 3.67
CA ALA A 98 -1.39 -0.11 3.61
C ALA A 98 -1.52 -0.91 4.91
N ASP A 99 -0.40 -1.22 5.58
CA ASP A 99 -0.42 -1.94 6.87
C ASP A 99 -1.01 -1.07 7.99
N CYS A 100 -0.73 0.24 7.99
CA CYS A 100 -1.33 1.16 8.94
C CYS A 100 -2.85 1.23 8.76
N VAL A 101 -3.31 1.51 7.54
CA VAL A 101 -4.75 1.64 7.23
C VAL A 101 -5.49 0.32 7.49
N ALA A 102 -4.88 -0.83 7.16
CA ALA A 102 -5.43 -2.15 7.47
C ALA A 102 -5.55 -2.37 8.99
N SER A 103 -4.54 -1.96 9.76
CA SER A 103 -4.57 -2.06 11.23
C SER A 103 -5.66 -1.18 11.85
N LEU A 104 -5.85 0.04 11.34
CA LEU A 104 -6.96 0.92 11.76
C LEU A 104 -8.32 0.28 11.47
N ARG A 105 -8.50 -0.34 10.27
CA ARG A 105 -9.73 -1.04 9.91
C ARG A 105 -10.00 -2.23 10.84
N VAL A 106 -9.00 -3.07 11.07
CA VAL A 106 -9.10 -4.22 11.99
C VAL A 106 -9.48 -3.76 13.39
N SER A 107 -8.78 -2.75 13.92
CA SER A 107 -9.08 -2.16 15.23
C SER A 107 -10.54 -1.73 15.32
N SER A 108 -11.05 -1.01 14.33
CA SER A 108 -12.43 -0.54 14.28
C SER A 108 -13.44 -1.69 14.16
N THR A 109 -13.17 -2.69 13.28
CA THR A 109 -14.09 -3.80 12.99
C THR A 109 -14.15 -4.80 14.14
N LEU A 110 -13.01 -5.24 14.64
CA LEU A 110 -12.89 -6.27 15.67
C LEU A 110 -12.92 -5.72 17.10
N LYS A 111 -12.96 -4.37 17.26
CA LYS A 111 -12.91 -3.69 18.56
C LYS A 111 -11.64 -4.04 19.37
N ILE A 112 -10.52 -4.16 18.65
CA ILE A 112 -9.19 -4.34 19.23
C ILE A 112 -8.59 -2.95 19.48
N ASP A 113 -7.90 -2.77 20.62
CA ASP A 113 -7.17 -1.53 20.88
C ASP A 113 -6.09 -1.30 19.81
N PHE A 114 -6.15 -0.15 19.14
CA PHE A 114 -5.21 0.17 18.06
C PHE A 114 -3.77 0.26 18.54
N SER A 115 -3.54 0.73 19.77
CA SER A 115 -2.18 0.87 20.31
C SER A 115 -1.53 -0.49 20.53
N CYS A 116 -2.31 -1.49 20.97
CA CYS A 116 -1.85 -2.87 21.11
C CYS A 116 -1.52 -3.46 19.74
N LEU A 117 -2.45 -3.33 18.78
CA LEU A 117 -2.27 -3.84 17.43
C LEU A 117 -1.07 -3.18 16.72
N LYS A 118 -0.92 -1.86 16.88
CA LYS A 118 0.22 -1.10 16.36
C LYS A 118 1.54 -1.63 16.94
N TRP A 119 1.60 -1.88 18.24
CA TRP A 119 2.79 -2.45 18.88
C TRP A 119 3.15 -3.81 18.28
N ASP A 120 2.19 -4.70 18.15
CA ASP A 120 2.42 -6.03 17.61
C ASP A 120 2.91 -6.00 16.15
N VAL A 121 2.29 -5.15 15.33
CA VAL A 121 2.65 -5.05 13.91
C VAL A 121 3.97 -4.33 13.69
N THR A 122 4.27 -3.30 14.48
CA THR A 122 5.49 -2.48 14.28
C THR A 122 6.66 -2.91 15.16
N GLY A 123 6.41 -3.63 16.26
CA GLY A 123 7.40 -3.92 17.31
C GLY A 123 7.74 -2.72 18.18
N VAL A 124 7.10 -1.56 17.97
CA VAL A 124 7.36 -0.32 18.72
C VAL A 124 6.35 -0.18 19.85
N LYS A 125 6.85 -0.30 21.08
CA LYS A 125 6.04 -0.20 22.28
C LYS A 125 5.48 1.21 22.46
N PRO A 126 4.14 1.39 22.55
CA PRO A 126 3.55 2.70 22.79
C PRO A 126 3.87 3.20 24.22
N LYS A 127 3.78 4.51 24.41
CA LYS A 127 3.86 5.16 25.73
C LYS A 127 2.69 6.13 25.87
N PRO A 128 1.79 5.98 26.87
CA PRO A 128 1.71 4.86 27.82
C PRO A 128 1.24 3.55 27.18
N VAL A 129 1.55 2.42 27.80
CA VAL A 129 1.03 1.10 27.39
C VAL A 129 -0.24 0.86 28.20
N ALA A 130 -1.31 0.44 27.56
CA ALA A 130 -2.47 -0.09 28.26
C ALA A 130 -2.08 -1.43 28.91
N ASP A 131 -2.47 -1.63 30.19
CA ASP A 131 -2.14 -2.85 30.94
C ASP A 131 -2.70 -4.13 30.27
N SER A 132 -3.69 -3.98 29.41
CA SER A 132 -4.32 -5.06 28.65
C SER A 132 -3.57 -5.47 27.39
N CYS A 133 -2.52 -4.73 26.98
CA CYS A 133 -1.76 -5.06 25.77
C CYS A 133 -0.79 -6.21 26.01
N VAL A 134 -0.95 -7.28 25.25
CA VAL A 134 0.04 -8.34 25.14
C VAL A 134 0.90 -8.02 23.93
N GLY A 135 2.13 -7.59 24.16
CA GLY A 135 3.04 -7.25 23.05
C GLY A 135 3.66 -8.47 22.37
N PRO A 136 4.33 -8.26 21.23
CA PRO A 136 4.92 -9.35 20.47
C PRO A 136 6.03 -10.06 21.24
N ALA A 137 6.09 -11.38 21.15
CA ALA A 137 7.13 -12.18 21.79
C ALA A 137 8.53 -11.72 21.35
N GLY A 138 9.38 -11.38 22.33
CA GLY A 138 10.73 -10.86 22.09
C GLY A 138 10.79 -9.47 21.47
N GLY A 139 9.69 -8.69 21.46
CA GLY A 139 9.64 -7.31 20.96
C GLY A 139 9.80 -7.17 19.46
N LYS A 140 9.67 -8.25 18.69
CA LYS A 140 9.79 -8.23 17.22
C LYS A 140 8.45 -8.01 16.56
N ALA A 141 8.41 -7.12 15.58
CA ALA A 141 7.25 -6.90 14.72
C ALA A 141 6.75 -8.22 14.11
N MET A 142 5.43 -8.38 14.06
CA MET A 142 4.78 -9.54 13.46
C MET A 142 3.80 -9.11 12.36
N GLY A 143 3.41 -10.05 11.48
CA GLY A 143 2.41 -9.76 10.45
C GLY A 143 1.02 -9.55 11.05
N LEU A 144 0.18 -8.73 10.39
CA LEU A 144 -1.15 -8.33 10.87
C LEU A 144 -2.02 -9.52 11.31
N TYR A 145 -2.03 -10.62 10.55
CA TYR A 145 -2.84 -11.78 10.92
C TYR A 145 -2.41 -12.41 12.25
N ARG A 146 -1.09 -12.43 12.57
CA ARG A 146 -0.59 -12.95 13.86
C ARG A 146 -0.93 -12.02 15.01
N ALA A 147 -0.91 -10.72 14.76
CA ALA A 147 -1.31 -9.73 15.74
C ALA A 147 -2.81 -9.86 16.08
N ILE A 148 -3.66 -10.10 15.06
CA ILE A 148 -5.09 -10.36 15.28
C ILE A 148 -5.28 -11.66 16.07
N ASP A 149 -4.62 -12.73 15.67
CA ASP A 149 -4.71 -14.04 16.33
C ASP A 149 -4.29 -13.98 17.81
N LEU A 150 -3.27 -13.17 18.11
CA LEU A 150 -2.80 -12.93 19.48
C LEU A 150 -3.81 -12.13 20.34
N LEU A 151 -4.40 -11.08 19.76
CA LEU A 151 -5.27 -10.15 20.48
C LEU A 151 -6.74 -10.58 20.46
N LYS A 152 -7.14 -11.41 19.52
CA LYS A 152 -8.52 -11.88 19.33
C LYS A 152 -8.56 -13.26 18.67
N SER A 153 -8.23 -14.28 19.44
CA SER A 153 -8.09 -15.68 18.99
C SER A 153 -9.41 -16.33 18.54
N ASP A 154 -10.56 -15.74 18.84
CA ASP A 154 -11.90 -16.21 18.43
C ASP A 154 -12.30 -15.74 17.01
N SER A 155 -11.47 -14.93 16.35
CA SER A 155 -11.70 -14.44 14.99
C SER A 155 -10.94 -15.24 13.93
N ASP A 156 -11.43 -15.25 12.68
CA ASP A 156 -10.64 -15.73 11.53
C ASP A 156 -9.57 -14.68 11.14
N ALA A 157 -8.50 -14.65 11.92
CA ALA A 157 -7.44 -13.66 11.78
C ALA A 157 -6.85 -13.56 10.36
N ARG A 158 -6.81 -14.67 9.61
CA ARG A 158 -6.25 -14.68 8.25
C ARG A 158 -7.18 -14.02 7.25
N THR A 159 -8.47 -14.30 7.35
CA THR A 159 -9.50 -13.70 6.49
C THR A 159 -9.62 -12.21 6.81
N GLU A 160 -9.70 -11.85 8.09
CA GLU A 160 -9.78 -10.47 8.53
C GLU A 160 -8.57 -9.63 8.09
N ALA A 161 -7.35 -10.14 8.27
CA ALA A 161 -6.14 -9.44 7.83
C ALA A 161 -6.10 -9.24 6.30
N ARG A 162 -6.47 -10.28 5.53
CA ARG A 162 -6.48 -10.21 4.06
C ARG A 162 -7.50 -9.19 3.54
N GLU A 163 -8.70 -9.22 4.10
CA GLU A 163 -9.77 -8.33 3.73
C GLU A 163 -9.43 -6.88 4.10
N ALA A 164 -8.90 -6.63 5.29
CA ALA A 164 -8.47 -5.32 5.73
C ALA A 164 -7.36 -4.76 4.83
N LEU A 165 -6.36 -5.56 4.45
CA LEU A 165 -5.30 -5.15 3.54
C LEU A 165 -5.83 -4.84 2.12
N ARG A 166 -6.77 -5.65 1.63
CA ARG A 166 -7.41 -5.41 0.33
C ARG A 166 -8.14 -4.06 0.33
N ARG A 167 -8.96 -3.81 1.35
CA ARG A 167 -9.70 -2.55 1.50
C ARG A 167 -8.76 -1.36 1.71
N ALA A 168 -7.73 -1.50 2.53
CA ALA A 168 -6.74 -0.45 2.74
C ALA A 168 -6.06 0.00 1.45
N ARG A 169 -5.68 -0.95 0.59
CA ARG A 169 -5.10 -0.64 -0.73
C ARG A 169 -6.09 0.06 -1.65
N GLN A 170 -7.36 -0.31 -1.58
CA GLN A 170 -8.41 0.37 -2.34
C GLN A 170 -8.61 1.81 -1.85
N ASP A 171 -8.69 2.03 -0.54
CA ASP A 171 -8.83 3.38 0.03
C ASP A 171 -7.67 4.30 -0.36
N ILE A 172 -6.43 3.78 -0.30
CA ILE A 172 -5.23 4.53 -0.69
C ILE A 172 -5.29 4.88 -2.18
N LYS A 173 -5.72 3.93 -3.01
CA LYS A 173 -5.87 4.15 -4.45
C LYS A 173 -6.92 5.23 -4.72
N ASP A 174 -8.10 5.10 -4.13
CA ASP A 174 -9.21 6.05 -4.32
C ASP A 174 -8.86 7.47 -3.85
N ALA A 175 -8.06 7.57 -2.78
CA ALA A 175 -7.57 8.85 -2.28
C ALA A 175 -6.46 9.46 -3.15
N SER A 176 -5.74 8.64 -3.94
CA SER A 176 -4.66 9.09 -4.83
C SER A 176 -5.14 9.53 -6.22
N GLU A 177 -6.39 9.27 -6.57
CA GLU A 177 -7.04 9.72 -7.81
C GLU A 177 -7.71 11.10 -7.62
#